data_691450b43a43d68b1affc674464eaf1f
#
_entry.id   691450b43a43d68b1affc674464eaf1f
#
_cell.length_a   1.000
_cell.length_b   1.000
_cell.length_c   1.000
_cell.angle_alpha   90.00
_cell.angle_beta   90.00
_cell.angle_gamma   90.00
#
_symmetry.space_group_name_H-M   'P 1'
#
loop_
_entity.id
_entity.type
_entity.pdbx_description
1 polymer ?
#
loop_
_entity_poly.entity_id
_entity_poly.type
_entity_poly.pdbx_seq_one_letter_code
_entity_poly.pdbx_strand_id
1 'polypeptide(L)'
;VRPAAGRLRHRVTFEELGVELDSDGAQVEAWTPVMVNIPAQISALSGRELIAAQAVQSKVNTRIVVRFRSGFRPSMRGVHRGTIYNIEAVIPDPDSGIGQITLLCTSGVNEG
;
A
#
# COMPACT_ATOMS: atom_id res chain seq x y z
N VAL A 1 15.50 -8.61 7.46
CA VAL A 1 16.19 -8.57 6.17
C VAL A 1 15.72 -7.35 5.40
N ARG A 2 16.65 -6.61 4.87
CA ARG A 2 16.32 -5.44 4.08
C ARG A 2 16.25 -5.81 2.62
N PRO A 3 15.29 -5.27 1.87
CA PRO A 3 15.29 -5.48 0.43
C PRO A 3 16.50 -4.81 -0.19
N ALA A 4 17.06 -5.42 -1.22
CA ALA A 4 18.15 -4.81 -1.96
C ALA A 4 17.63 -3.58 -2.68
N ALA A 5 18.49 -2.57 -2.83
CA ALA A 5 18.09 -1.33 -3.48
C ALA A 5 17.54 -1.57 -4.89
N GLY A 6 18.13 -2.54 -5.62
CA GLY A 6 17.67 -2.84 -6.97
C GLY A 6 16.28 -3.45 -7.06
N ARG A 7 15.74 -3.96 -5.95
CA ARG A 7 14.39 -4.52 -5.92
C ARG A 7 13.33 -3.46 -5.74
N LEU A 8 13.71 -2.31 -5.24
CA LEU A 8 12.77 -1.22 -5.00
C LEU A 8 12.74 -0.33 -6.23
N ARG A 9 12.27 -0.88 -7.32
CA ARG A 9 12.33 -0.23 -8.63
C ARG A 9 11.20 0.73 -8.89
N HIS A 10 10.08 0.51 -8.22
CA HIS A 10 8.88 1.28 -8.52
C HIS A 10 8.79 2.45 -7.56
N ARG A 11 8.15 3.51 -8.02
CA ARG A 11 7.89 4.66 -7.16
C ARG A 11 6.40 4.73 -6.94
N VAL A 12 6.01 4.67 -5.69
CA VAL A 12 4.60 4.64 -5.31
C VAL A 12 4.29 5.86 -4.47
N THR A 13 3.18 6.52 -4.78
CA THR A 13 2.67 7.61 -3.95
C THR A 13 1.55 7.05 -3.10
N PHE A 14 1.67 7.23 -1.79
CA PHE A 14 0.67 6.73 -0.86
C PHE A 14 -0.24 7.86 -0.45
N GLU A 15 -1.53 7.59 -0.44
CA GLU A 15 -2.57 8.58 -0.19
C GLU A 15 -3.46 8.14 0.95
N GLU A 16 -4.03 9.11 1.61
CA GLU A 16 -4.94 8.88 2.72
C GLU A 16 -6.26 9.55 2.41
N LEU A 17 -7.37 8.88 2.74
CA LEU A 17 -8.68 9.43 2.53
C LEU A 17 -8.99 10.45 3.62
N GLY A 18 -9.38 11.64 3.24
CA GLY A 18 -9.75 12.69 4.16
C GLY A 18 -11.01 13.37 3.72
N VAL A 19 -11.37 14.43 4.43
CA VAL A 19 -12.56 15.20 4.13
C VAL A 19 -12.14 16.62 3.80
N GLU A 20 -12.67 17.15 2.70
CA GLU A 20 -12.43 18.52 2.28
C GLU A 20 -13.77 19.20 2.11
N LEU A 21 -13.74 20.53 2.10
CA LEU A 21 -14.92 21.31 1.78
C LEU A 21 -14.87 21.68 0.30
N ASP A 22 -15.99 21.48 -0.38
CA ASP A 22 -16.07 21.88 -1.77
C ASP A 22 -16.39 23.38 -1.86
N SER A 23 -16.61 23.89 -3.06
CA SER A 23 -16.85 25.31 -3.25
C SER A 23 -18.14 25.80 -2.61
N ASP A 24 -19.07 24.89 -2.35
CA ASP A 24 -20.35 25.22 -1.71
C ASP A 24 -20.32 24.97 -0.21
N GLY A 25 -19.17 24.59 0.34
CA GLY A 25 -19.04 24.32 1.75
C GLY A 25 -19.47 22.94 2.19
N ALA A 26 -19.87 22.06 1.26
CA ALA A 26 -20.24 20.71 1.59
C ALA A 26 -18.99 19.86 1.82
N GLN A 27 -19.10 18.86 2.71
CA GLN A 27 -18.00 17.95 2.97
C GLN A 27 -17.94 16.87 1.91
N VAL A 28 -16.77 16.70 1.31
CA VAL A 28 -16.54 15.66 0.32
C VAL A 28 -15.30 14.87 0.71
N GLU A 29 -15.30 13.59 0.37
CA GLU A 29 -14.12 12.77 0.60
C GLU A 29 -13.09 13.03 -0.51
N ALA A 30 -11.83 13.08 -0.10
CA ALA A 30 -10.76 13.31 -1.06
C ALA A 30 -9.51 12.55 -0.63
N TRP A 31 -8.79 12.02 -1.61
CA TRP A 31 -7.52 11.35 -1.36
C TRP A 31 -6.40 12.37 -1.42
N THR A 32 -5.57 12.37 -0.39
CA THR A 32 -4.47 13.32 -0.25
C THR A 32 -3.16 12.57 -0.17
N PRO A 33 -2.16 12.93 -0.99
CA PRO A 33 -0.86 12.30 -0.88
C PRO A 33 -0.21 12.58 0.47
N VAL A 34 0.31 11.54 1.09
CA VAL A 34 1.04 11.69 2.36
C VAL A 34 2.47 11.21 2.26
N MET A 35 2.78 10.32 1.31
CA MET A 35 4.14 9.88 1.05
C MET A 35 4.30 9.77 -0.46
N VAL A 36 5.24 10.54 -1.01
CA VAL A 36 5.35 10.70 -2.47
C VAL A 36 6.63 10.04 -2.95
N ASN A 37 6.52 9.30 -4.06
CA ASN A 37 7.66 8.70 -4.75
C ASN A 37 8.46 7.76 -3.85
N ILE A 38 7.78 6.90 -3.14
CA ILE A 38 8.43 5.95 -2.25
C ILE A 38 8.94 4.76 -3.05
N PRO A 39 10.23 4.43 -2.93
CA PRO A 39 10.76 3.25 -3.62
C PRO A 39 10.10 1.98 -3.08
N ALA A 40 9.65 1.14 -3.97
CA ALA A 40 8.87 -0.04 -3.60
C ALA A 40 9.11 -1.19 -4.55
N GLN A 41 8.92 -2.39 -4.05
CA GLN A 41 8.84 -3.60 -4.84
C GLN A 41 7.37 -4.03 -4.87
N ILE A 42 6.84 -4.21 -6.08
CA ILE A 42 5.44 -4.60 -6.25
C ILE A 42 5.43 -5.98 -6.90
N SER A 43 4.73 -6.92 -6.28
CA SER A 43 4.61 -8.25 -6.84
C SER A 43 3.24 -8.84 -6.55
N ALA A 44 2.75 -9.63 -7.49
CA ALA A 44 1.50 -10.35 -7.29
C ALA A 44 1.74 -11.51 -6.33
N LEU A 45 0.77 -11.79 -5.49
CA LEU A 45 0.80 -12.98 -4.67
C LEU A 45 0.36 -14.17 -5.50
N SER A 46 0.95 -15.33 -5.25
CA SER A 46 0.59 -16.54 -5.96
C SER A 46 0.87 -17.76 -5.07
N GLY A 47 0.29 -18.90 -5.45
CA GLY A 47 0.54 -20.15 -4.74
C GLY A 47 0.16 -20.06 -3.28
N ARG A 48 1.05 -20.54 -2.43
CA ARG A 48 0.80 -20.60 -1.00
C ARG A 48 0.62 -19.23 -0.37
N GLU A 49 1.36 -18.25 -0.87
CA GLU A 49 1.24 -16.89 -0.35
C GLU A 49 -0.17 -16.36 -0.53
N LEU A 50 -0.75 -16.60 -1.70
CA LEU A 50 -2.10 -16.12 -1.99
C LEU A 50 -3.12 -16.82 -1.09
N ILE A 51 -2.99 -18.15 -0.97
CA ILE A 51 -3.90 -18.92 -0.14
C ILE A 51 -3.84 -18.45 1.32
N ALA A 52 -2.62 -18.31 1.84
CA ALA A 52 -2.44 -17.90 3.22
C ALA A 52 -2.96 -16.48 3.47
N ALA A 53 -2.68 -15.57 2.54
CA ALA A 53 -3.12 -14.18 2.70
C ALA A 53 -4.64 -14.08 2.63
N GLN A 54 -5.27 -14.81 1.73
CA GLN A 54 -6.72 -14.72 1.55
C GLN A 54 -7.49 -15.45 2.63
N ALA A 55 -6.82 -16.31 3.41
CA ALA A 55 -7.47 -16.89 4.58
C ALA A 55 -7.79 -15.82 5.63
N VAL A 56 -7.03 -14.73 5.64
CA VAL A 56 -7.22 -13.64 6.59
C VAL A 56 -7.95 -12.46 5.93
N GLN A 57 -7.53 -12.13 4.71
CA GLN A 57 -8.10 -11.01 3.96
C GLN A 57 -8.40 -11.49 2.55
N SER A 58 -9.66 -11.78 2.28
CA SER A 58 -10.05 -12.49 1.07
C SER A 58 -9.75 -11.74 -0.23
N LYS A 59 -9.58 -10.43 -0.14
CA LYS A 59 -9.37 -9.62 -1.35
C LYS A 59 -7.91 -9.40 -1.71
N VAL A 60 -6.99 -9.77 -0.83
CA VAL A 60 -5.58 -9.48 -1.05
C VAL A 60 -5.03 -10.26 -2.23
N ASN A 61 -4.33 -9.57 -3.12
CA ASN A 61 -3.73 -10.20 -4.29
C ASN A 61 -2.36 -9.64 -4.63
N THR A 62 -1.88 -8.63 -3.93
CA THR A 62 -0.63 -7.95 -4.26
C THR A 62 0.16 -7.67 -2.99
N ARG A 63 1.48 -7.74 -3.12
CA ARG A 63 2.38 -7.38 -2.04
C ARG A 63 3.24 -6.20 -2.49
N ILE A 64 3.34 -5.19 -1.65
CA ILE A 64 4.25 -4.07 -1.85
C ILE A 64 5.22 -4.05 -0.70
N VAL A 65 6.51 -4.06 -0.99
CA VAL A 65 7.55 -4.01 0.02
C VAL A 65 8.27 -2.67 -0.08
N VAL A 66 8.39 -1.99 1.05
CA VAL A 66 9.08 -0.71 1.15
C VAL A 66 10.05 -0.77 2.31
N ARG A 67 11.03 0.15 2.34
CA ARG A 67 11.87 0.30 3.50
C ARG A 67 11.04 0.84 4.65
N PHE A 68 11.46 0.52 5.85
CA PHE A 68 10.73 0.95 7.03
C PHE A 68 10.53 2.47 7.04
N ARG A 69 9.31 2.88 7.34
CA ARG A 69 8.98 4.25 7.75
C ARG A 69 7.63 4.17 8.44
N SER A 70 7.43 5.10 9.35
CA SER A 70 6.17 5.14 10.08
C SER A 70 5.10 5.79 9.22
N GLY A 71 3.85 5.55 9.57
CA GLY A 71 2.74 6.23 8.92
C GLY A 71 1.88 5.39 7.99
N PHE A 72 2.31 4.15 7.69
CA PHE A 72 1.45 3.28 6.87
C PHE A 72 0.31 2.74 7.70
N ARG A 73 -0.87 2.75 7.14
CA ARG A 73 -2.07 2.23 7.79
C ARG A 73 -2.95 1.51 6.79
N PRO A 74 -3.68 0.47 7.22
CA PRO A 74 -4.78 -0.04 6.39
C PRO A 74 -5.73 1.13 6.11
N SER A 75 -6.40 1.10 5.00
CA SER A 75 -7.28 2.14 4.50
C SER A 75 -6.55 3.22 3.68
N MET A 76 -5.23 3.28 3.74
CA MET A 76 -4.48 4.07 2.78
C MET A 76 -4.43 3.33 1.45
N ARG A 77 -4.01 4.03 0.40
CA ARG A 77 -3.81 3.39 -0.89
C ARG A 77 -2.50 3.86 -1.50
N GLY A 78 -1.91 2.99 -2.32
CA GLY A 78 -0.75 3.34 -3.12
C GLY A 78 -1.19 3.55 -4.56
N VAL A 79 -0.57 4.48 -5.24
CA VAL A 79 -0.84 4.75 -6.64
C VAL A 79 0.47 4.64 -7.40
N HIS A 80 0.49 3.81 -8.44
CA HIS A 80 1.66 3.60 -9.28
C HIS A 80 1.20 3.45 -10.72
N ARG A 81 1.59 4.40 -11.56
CA ARG A 81 1.26 4.38 -12.99
C ARG A 81 -0.23 4.18 -13.24
N GLY A 82 -1.05 4.85 -12.45
CA GLY A 82 -2.50 4.78 -12.62
C GLY A 82 -3.15 3.58 -11.97
N THR A 83 -2.39 2.63 -11.46
CA THR A 83 -2.95 1.49 -10.73
C THR A 83 -3.09 1.83 -9.27
N ILE A 84 -4.22 1.50 -8.70
CA ILE A 84 -4.51 1.76 -7.29
C ILE A 84 -4.36 0.46 -6.52
N TYR A 85 -3.61 0.53 -5.42
CA TYR A 85 -3.38 -0.59 -4.52
C TYR A 85 -3.94 -0.21 -3.16
N ASN A 86 -5.06 -0.81 -2.80
CA ASN A 86 -5.68 -0.54 -1.49
C ASN A 86 -4.99 -1.37 -0.44
N ILE A 87 -4.46 -0.72 0.59
CA ILE A 87 -3.73 -1.42 1.65
C ILE A 87 -4.72 -2.10 2.58
N GLU A 88 -4.60 -3.42 2.70
CA GLU A 88 -5.47 -4.20 3.58
C GLU A 88 -4.76 -4.58 4.87
N ALA A 89 -3.44 -4.71 4.84
CA ALA A 89 -2.67 -5.05 6.03
C ALA A 89 -1.27 -4.48 5.95
N VAL A 90 -0.73 -4.08 7.08
CA VAL A 90 0.63 -3.56 7.19
C VAL A 90 1.40 -4.52 8.09
N ILE A 91 2.47 -5.12 7.54
CA ILE A 91 3.23 -6.13 8.24
C ILE A 91 4.67 -5.66 8.39
N PRO A 92 5.14 -5.42 9.62
CA PRO A 92 6.53 -5.03 9.81
C PRO A 92 7.46 -6.20 9.60
N ASP A 93 8.75 -5.90 9.49
CA ASP A 93 9.80 -6.90 9.38
C ASP A 93 9.71 -7.85 10.57
N PRO A 94 9.56 -9.16 10.34
CA PRO A 94 9.42 -10.11 11.44
C PRO A 94 10.67 -10.22 12.32
N ASP A 95 11.84 -9.88 11.79
CA ASP A 95 13.07 -10.00 12.57
C ASP A 95 13.33 -8.81 13.47
N SER A 96 13.21 -7.61 12.93
CA SER A 96 13.59 -6.41 13.67
C SER A 96 12.45 -5.41 13.84
N GLY A 97 11.42 -5.54 13.01
CA GLY A 97 10.33 -4.59 13.00
C GLY A 97 10.67 -3.28 12.31
N ILE A 98 11.91 -3.08 11.89
CA ILE A 98 12.35 -1.81 11.34
C ILE A 98 13.13 -1.93 10.02
N GLY A 99 13.30 -3.13 9.49
CA GLY A 99 14.06 -3.28 8.25
C GLY A 99 13.25 -2.94 7.03
N GLN A 100 12.04 -3.44 6.97
CA GLN A 100 11.14 -3.24 5.83
C GLN A 100 9.71 -3.34 6.32
N ILE A 101 8.80 -2.94 5.45
CA ILE A 101 7.37 -3.09 5.70
C ILE A 101 6.77 -3.77 4.48
N THR A 102 5.94 -4.77 4.73
CA THR A 102 5.18 -5.44 3.68
C THR A 102 3.74 -4.98 3.76
N LEU A 103 3.24 -4.49 2.63
CA LEU A 103 1.86 -4.03 2.53
C LEU A 103 1.11 -5.04 1.69
N LEU A 104 0.11 -5.68 2.28
CA LEU A 104 -0.77 -6.58 1.54
C LEU A 104 -1.92 -5.77 1.00
N CYS A 105 -2.11 -5.84 -0.29
CA CYS A 105 -2.99 -4.92 -0.98
C CYS A 105 -3.96 -5.63 -1.91
N THR A 106 -5.03 -4.93 -2.24
CA THR A 106 -5.96 -5.31 -3.29
C THR A 106 -5.72 -4.37 -4.47
N SER A 107 -5.46 -4.94 -5.64
CA SER A 107 -5.27 -4.13 -6.84
C SER A 107 -6.32 -4.49 -7.88
N GLY A 108 -6.47 -3.60 -8.86
CA GLY A 108 -7.42 -3.83 -9.94
C GLY A 108 -8.82 -3.35 -9.66
N VAL A 109 -9.03 -2.71 -8.51
CA VAL A 109 -10.31 -2.14 -8.16
C VAL A 109 -10.20 -0.63 -8.25
N ASN A 110 -11.01 -0.02 -9.07
CA ASN A 110 -10.94 1.42 -9.28
C ASN A 110 -11.94 2.14 -8.44
N GLU A 111 -11.75 2.07 -7.18
CA GLU A 111 -12.60 2.76 -6.24
C GLU A 111 -11.98 4.08 -5.88
N GLY A 112 -11.65 4.80 -6.87
CA GLY A 112 -10.92 6.04 -6.72
C GLY A 112 -11.57 7.14 -5.94
#